data_63b75bb5b8620d83f5ed98d0c6fdf013
#
_entry.id   63b75bb5b8620d83f5ed98d0c6fdf013
#
_cell.length_a   1.000
_cell.length_b   1.000
_cell.length_c   1.000
_cell.angle_alpha   90.00
_cell.angle_beta   90.00
_cell.angle_gamma   90.00
#
_symmetry.space_group_name_H-M   'P 1'
#
loop_
_entity.id
_entity.type
_entity.pdbx_description
1 polymer ?
#
loop_
_entity_poly.entity_id
_entity_poly.type
_entity_poly.pdbx_seq_one_letter_code
_entity_poly.pdbx_strand_id
1 'polypeptide(L)'
;LHEFNPMMGHRGCRLDVTYPEIAKMQTRALMEAAIEVNEEEGYDITPEIMIPLVGEEKELKFVKDIVVEIAEEVKKEKSSNIKYHIGTMIEVPRAALLADEIAKEAEFFSFGTNDLTQLTFGFSRDDAGKFLDSYYQNQIYEIDPFAKLDQKGVGKLVEMAVEKGKSTRSDIKLGICGEHGGEPSSIEFFHKVGLDYVSCSPYRVPIARLAAAQAAIKSGDRK
;
A
#
# COMPACT_ATOMS: atom_id res chain seq x y z
N LEU A 1 -21.95 8.88 3.89
CA LEU A 1 -21.08 10.05 3.79
C LEU A 1 -21.06 10.53 2.35
N HIS A 2 -21.58 11.72 2.08
CA HIS A 2 -21.60 12.29 0.73
C HIS A 2 -20.45 13.29 0.61
N GLU A 3 -19.37 12.88 -0.06
CA GLU A 3 -18.15 13.67 -0.18
C GLU A 3 -18.16 14.49 -1.48
N PHE A 4 -17.69 15.74 -1.42
CA PHE A 4 -17.48 16.56 -2.63
C PHE A 4 -16.31 16.03 -3.47
N ASN A 5 -15.28 15.50 -2.81
CA ASN A 5 -14.15 14.82 -3.43
C ASN A 5 -13.85 13.53 -2.63
N PRO A 6 -14.26 12.36 -3.13
CA PRO A 6 -14.10 11.10 -2.42
C PRO A 6 -12.64 10.77 -2.06
N MET A 7 -11.69 11.14 -2.91
CA MET A 7 -10.26 10.89 -2.68
C MET A 7 -9.72 11.68 -1.46
N MET A 8 -10.17 12.92 -1.29
CA MET A 8 -9.75 13.82 -0.21
C MET A 8 -10.66 13.75 1.02
N GLY A 9 -11.66 12.86 0.98
CA GLY A 9 -12.74 12.82 1.94
C GLY A 9 -12.49 12.00 3.21
N HIS A 10 -13.58 11.67 3.87
CA HIS A 10 -13.63 10.97 5.15
C HIS A 10 -13.61 9.45 4.92
N ARG A 11 -12.42 8.88 4.76
CA ARG A 11 -12.18 7.46 4.47
C ARG A 11 -10.86 6.98 5.11
N GLY A 12 -10.61 5.68 5.07
CA GLY A 12 -9.38 5.07 5.59
C GLY A 12 -9.15 5.39 7.07
N CYS A 13 -7.92 5.65 7.47
CA CYS A 13 -7.60 5.94 8.87
C CYS A 13 -8.39 7.13 9.45
N ARG A 14 -8.79 8.10 8.61
CA ARG A 14 -9.63 9.23 9.05
C ARG A 14 -11.00 8.76 9.55
N LEU A 15 -11.57 7.76 8.88
CA LEU A 15 -12.82 7.13 9.28
C LEU A 15 -12.65 6.34 10.58
N ASP A 16 -11.55 5.59 10.69
CA ASP A 16 -11.24 4.78 11.87
C ASP A 16 -10.95 5.63 13.11
N VAL A 17 -10.39 6.83 12.93
CA VAL A 17 -10.20 7.80 14.01
C VAL A 17 -11.54 8.35 14.49
N THR A 18 -12.47 8.63 13.58
CA THR A 18 -13.77 9.23 13.90
C THR A 18 -14.77 8.18 14.42
N TYR A 19 -14.73 6.97 13.85
CA TYR A 19 -15.61 5.85 14.17
C TYR A 19 -14.79 4.59 14.45
N PRO A 20 -14.11 4.51 15.62
CA PRO A 20 -13.18 3.42 15.93
C PRO A 20 -13.86 2.03 15.96
N GLU A 21 -15.17 1.98 16.14
CA GLU A 21 -15.96 0.75 16.04
C GLU A 21 -15.86 0.07 14.67
N ILE A 22 -15.57 0.82 13.60
CA ILE A 22 -15.35 0.26 12.26
C ILE A 22 -14.04 -0.54 12.24
N ALA A 23 -12.94 0.04 12.72
CA ALA A 23 -11.67 -0.65 12.86
C ALA A 23 -11.79 -1.90 13.75
N LYS A 24 -12.51 -1.80 14.86
CA LYS A 24 -12.78 -2.92 15.77
C LYS A 24 -13.51 -4.06 15.06
N MET A 25 -14.59 -3.75 14.36
CA MET A 25 -15.39 -4.74 13.64
C MET A 25 -14.58 -5.42 12.51
N GLN A 26 -13.87 -4.64 11.70
CA GLN A 26 -13.08 -5.17 10.61
C GLN A 26 -11.92 -6.04 11.10
N THR A 27 -11.23 -5.62 12.15
CA THR A 27 -10.14 -6.40 12.76
C THR A 27 -10.66 -7.72 13.30
N ARG A 28 -11.79 -7.71 14.04
CA ARG A 28 -12.41 -8.93 14.54
C ARG A 28 -12.76 -9.90 13.41
N ALA A 29 -13.45 -9.41 12.37
CA ALA A 29 -13.85 -10.24 11.24
C ALA A 29 -12.64 -10.87 10.52
N LEU A 30 -11.57 -10.10 10.32
CA LEU A 30 -10.35 -10.58 9.67
C LEU A 30 -9.65 -11.65 10.53
N MET A 31 -9.49 -11.40 11.83
CA MET A 31 -8.81 -12.33 12.72
C MET A 31 -9.60 -13.63 12.92
N GLU A 32 -10.92 -13.54 13.08
CA GLU A 32 -11.79 -14.72 13.18
C GLU A 32 -11.72 -15.56 11.90
N ALA A 33 -11.84 -14.95 10.72
CA ALA A 33 -11.74 -15.66 9.46
C ALA A 33 -10.36 -16.32 9.24
N ALA A 34 -9.28 -15.63 9.58
CA ALA A 34 -7.94 -16.20 9.46
C ALA A 34 -7.72 -17.40 10.40
N ILE A 35 -8.25 -17.35 11.61
CA ILE A 35 -8.19 -18.46 12.57
C ILE A 35 -9.01 -19.65 12.05
N GLU A 36 -10.24 -19.42 11.62
CA GLU A 36 -11.14 -20.47 11.10
C GLU A 36 -10.50 -21.19 9.89
N VAL A 37 -9.96 -20.43 8.93
CA VAL A 37 -9.31 -21.03 7.74
C VAL A 37 -8.06 -21.83 8.14
N ASN A 38 -7.25 -21.36 9.09
CA ASN A 38 -6.11 -22.11 9.58
C ASN A 38 -6.51 -23.44 10.25
N GLU A 39 -7.61 -23.42 11.03
CA GLU A 39 -8.11 -24.60 11.73
C GLU A 39 -8.78 -25.62 10.79
N GLU A 40 -9.63 -25.14 9.86
CA GLU A 40 -10.41 -26.01 8.98
C GLU A 40 -9.58 -26.58 7.82
N GLU A 41 -8.70 -25.79 7.23
CA GLU A 41 -7.94 -26.15 6.02
C GLU A 41 -6.48 -26.53 6.32
N GLY A 42 -6.03 -26.36 7.56
CA GLY A 42 -4.64 -26.68 7.97
C GLY A 42 -3.59 -25.75 7.38
N TYR A 43 -3.97 -24.51 7.06
CA TYR A 43 -3.03 -23.49 6.63
C TYR A 43 -2.30 -22.85 7.83
N ASP A 44 -1.21 -22.13 7.54
CA ASP A 44 -0.47 -21.29 8.49
C ASP A 44 -0.45 -19.86 7.97
N ILE A 45 -1.64 -19.25 7.90
CA ILE A 45 -1.81 -17.88 7.42
C ILE A 45 -1.37 -16.91 8.51
N THR A 46 -0.55 -15.92 8.15
CA THR A 46 -0.22 -14.76 8.97
C THR A 46 -0.86 -13.53 8.31
N PRO A 47 -1.98 -12.99 8.82
CA PRO A 47 -2.63 -11.83 8.25
C PRO A 47 -1.75 -10.59 8.29
N GLU A 48 -1.81 -9.78 7.24
CA GLU A 48 -1.19 -8.44 7.17
C GLU A 48 -2.30 -7.38 7.18
N ILE A 49 -2.44 -6.69 8.31
CA ILE A 49 -3.48 -5.66 8.50
C ILE A 49 -2.89 -4.32 8.07
N MET A 50 -3.44 -3.76 7.00
CA MET A 50 -2.95 -2.53 6.40
C MET A 50 -3.88 -1.36 6.69
N ILE A 51 -3.35 -0.31 7.32
CA ILE A 51 -4.08 0.93 7.62
C ILE A 51 -3.84 1.94 6.50
N PRO A 52 -4.87 2.33 5.72
CA PRO A 52 -4.72 3.19 4.56
C PRO A 52 -4.79 4.67 4.91
N LEU A 53 -4.35 5.53 3.98
CA LEU A 53 -4.44 7.01 4.03
C LEU A 53 -3.72 7.66 5.21
N VAL A 54 -2.77 6.99 5.81
CA VAL A 54 -1.95 7.55 6.87
C VAL A 54 -1.08 8.68 6.33
N GLY A 55 -1.12 9.83 6.98
CA GLY A 55 -0.24 10.98 6.69
C GLY A 55 0.62 11.37 7.88
N GLU A 56 0.34 10.82 9.07
CA GLU A 56 1.01 11.14 10.33
C GLU A 56 1.24 9.87 11.15
N GLU A 57 2.39 9.76 11.82
CA GLU A 57 2.72 8.60 12.68
C GLU A 57 1.65 8.36 13.76
N LYS A 58 1.11 9.44 14.34
CA LYS A 58 0.08 9.34 15.38
C LYS A 58 -1.27 8.80 14.90
N GLU A 59 -1.62 9.01 13.62
CA GLU A 59 -2.80 8.38 13.01
C GLU A 59 -2.63 6.87 12.96
N LEU A 60 -1.46 6.42 12.49
CA LEU A 60 -1.14 5.00 12.44
C LEU A 60 -1.16 4.38 13.83
N LYS A 61 -0.48 5.02 14.78
CA LYS A 61 -0.43 4.52 16.16
C LYS A 61 -1.81 4.42 16.79
N PHE A 62 -2.67 5.42 16.64
CA PHE A 62 -4.01 5.43 17.19
C PHE A 62 -4.84 4.23 16.68
N VAL A 63 -4.88 4.02 15.36
CA VAL A 63 -5.63 2.91 14.77
C VAL A 63 -4.98 1.56 15.08
N LYS A 64 -3.64 1.48 15.05
CA LYS A 64 -2.89 0.28 15.43
C LYS A 64 -3.20 -0.17 16.85
N ASP A 65 -3.26 0.75 17.82
CA ASP A 65 -3.56 0.41 19.20
C ASP A 65 -4.95 -0.27 19.32
N ILE A 66 -5.96 0.21 18.55
CA ILE A 66 -7.28 -0.42 18.46
C ILE A 66 -7.21 -1.80 17.80
N VAL A 67 -6.47 -1.93 16.71
CA VAL A 67 -6.29 -3.20 16.00
C VAL A 67 -5.63 -4.24 16.92
N VAL A 68 -4.58 -3.87 17.63
CA VAL A 68 -3.89 -4.76 18.58
C VAL A 68 -4.84 -5.20 19.70
N GLU A 69 -5.59 -4.27 20.31
CA GLU A 69 -6.57 -4.58 21.37
C GLU A 69 -7.53 -5.70 20.92
N ILE A 70 -8.15 -5.52 19.75
CA ILE A 70 -9.15 -6.46 19.23
C ILE A 70 -8.51 -7.76 18.74
N ALA A 71 -7.36 -7.71 18.10
CA ALA A 71 -6.66 -8.91 17.64
C ALA A 71 -6.28 -9.82 18.83
N GLU A 72 -5.75 -9.25 19.92
CA GLU A 72 -5.40 -10.02 21.10
C GLU A 72 -6.65 -10.53 21.86
N GLU A 73 -7.76 -9.77 21.86
CA GLU A 73 -9.05 -10.22 22.39
C GLU A 73 -9.55 -11.46 21.64
N VAL A 74 -9.59 -11.42 20.29
CA VAL A 74 -10.02 -12.55 19.44
C VAL A 74 -9.11 -13.76 19.63
N LYS A 75 -7.79 -13.58 19.68
CA LYS A 75 -6.84 -14.67 19.96
C LYS A 75 -7.13 -15.34 21.29
N LYS A 76 -7.42 -14.57 22.32
CA LYS A 76 -7.78 -15.10 23.63
C LYS A 76 -9.10 -15.86 23.61
N GLU A 77 -10.15 -15.29 23.00
CA GLU A 77 -11.46 -15.91 22.86
C GLU A 77 -11.40 -17.27 22.13
N LYS A 78 -10.63 -17.32 21.04
CA LYS A 78 -10.46 -18.50 20.20
C LYS A 78 -9.34 -19.44 20.68
N SER A 79 -8.62 -19.11 21.76
CA SER A 79 -7.44 -19.84 22.25
C SER A 79 -6.38 -20.05 21.14
N SER A 80 -6.21 -19.09 20.28
CA SER A 80 -5.32 -19.16 19.10
C SER A 80 -4.01 -18.39 19.33
N ASN A 81 -2.92 -18.91 18.78
CA ASN A 81 -1.61 -18.26 18.77
C ASN A 81 -1.25 -17.68 17.38
N ILE A 82 -2.25 -17.40 16.55
CA ILE A 82 -2.04 -16.84 15.22
C ILE A 82 -1.17 -15.58 15.28
N LYS A 83 -0.22 -15.49 14.36
CA LYS A 83 0.59 -14.27 14.17
C LYS A 83 -0.12 -13.35 13.20
N TYR A 84 0.14 -12.07 13.33
CA TYR A 84 -0.33 -11.04 12.40
C TYR A 84 0.70 -9.92 12.34
N HIS A 85 0.66 -9.14 11.25
CA HIS A 85 1.47 -7.94 11.08
C HIS A 85 0.58 -6.74 10.84
N ILE A 86 1.02 -5.57 11.32
CA ILE A 86 0.34 -4.30 11.11
C ILE A 86 1.27 -3.36 10.35
N GLY A 87 0.78 -2.84 9.25
CA GLY A 87 1.51 -1.87 8.44
C GLY A 87 0.60 -0.81 7.85
N THR A 88 1.12 -0.06 6.93
CA THR A 88 0.37 1.03 6.32
C THR A 88 0.56 1.10 4.81
N MET A 89 -0.39 1.77 4.17
CA MET A 89 -0.22 2.19 2.78
C MET A 89 0.50 3.54 2.73
N ILE A 90 1.58 3.61 1.95
CA ILE A 90 2.23 4.88 1.61
C ILE A 90 1.61 5.37 0.32
N GLU A 91 0.66 6.27 0.45
CA GLU A 91 -0.15 6.79 -0.67
C GLU A 91 -0.41 8.29 -0.57
N VAL A 92 -0.08 8.88 0.56
CA VAL A 92 -0.11 10.33 0.77
C VAL A 92 1.32 10.85 0.65
N PRO A 93 1.61 11.88 -0.16
CA PRO A 93 2.98 12.42 -0.30
C PRO A 93 3.64 12.78 1.03
N ARG A 94 2.87 13.30 1.99
CA ARG A 94 3.37 13.58 3.34
C ARG A 94 3.89 12.30 4.04
N ALA A 95 3.21 11.18 3.86
CA ALA A 95 3.67 9.89 4.41
C ALA A 95 5.01 9.45 3.81
N ALA A 96 5.20 9.65 2.50
CA ALA A 96 6.48 9.35 1.86
C ALA A 96 7.63 10.23 2.41
N LEU A 97 7.35 11.51 2.66
CA LEU A 97 8.30 12.47 3.23
C LEU A 97 8.70 12.13 4.68
N LEU A 98 7.80 11.52 5.46
CA LEU A 98 7.97 11.18 6.87
C LEU A 98 7.98 9.65 7.11
N ALA A 99 8.40 8.89 6.12
CA ALA A 99 8.35 7.42 6.18
C ALA A 99 9.25 6.84 7.28
N ASP A 100 10.32 7.52 7.67
CA ASP A 100 11.16 7.18 8.82
C ASP A 100 10.40 7.26 10.15
N GLU A 101 9.52 8.24 10.31
CA GLU A 101 8.70 8.36 11.51
C GLU A 101 7.59 7.28 11.53
N ILE A 102 6.91 7.09 10.40
CA ILE A 102 5.84 6.09 10.24
C ILE A 102 6.38 4.66 10.43
N ALA A 103 7.61 4.38 9.98
CA ALA A 103 8.24 3.07 10.13
C ALA A 103 8.50 2.65 11.60
N LYS A 104 8.42 3.57 12.56
CA LYS A 104 8.48 3.22 13.99
C LYS A 104 7.29 2.35 14.41
N GLU A 105 6.14 2.58 13.78
CA GLU A 105 4.88 1.91 14.08
C GLU A 105 4.51 0.81 13.07
N ALA A 106 4.98 0.91 11.82
CA ALA A 106 4.64 -0.03 10.75
C ALA A 106 5.65 -1.18 10.64
N GLU A 107 5.16 -2.40 10.45
CA GLU A 107 5.97 -3.57 10.14
C GLU A 107 6.16 -3.76 8.64
N PHE A 108 5.29 -3.18 7.83
CA PHE A 108 5.40 -3.16 6.36
C PHE A 108 4.83 -1.88 5.77
N PHE A 109 5.31 -1.55 4.56
CA PHE A 109 4.73 -0.53 3.70
C PHE A 109 4.19 -1.15 2.42
N SER A 110 3.01 -0.72 2.00
CA SER A 110 2.50 -0.97 0.65
C SER A 110 2.29 0.37 -0.05
N PHE A 111 2.93 0.56 -1.20
CA PHE A 111 2.78 1.80 -1.95
C PHE A 111 1.45 1.81 -2.70
N GLY A 112 0.53 2.70 -2.33
CA GLY A 112 -0.74 2.94 -3.02
C GLY A 112 -0.54 3.94 -4.15
N THR A 113 -0.01 3.47 -5.28
CA THR A 113 0.45 4.37 -6.34
C THR A 113 -0.67 5.10 -7.07
N ASN A 114 -1.92 4.64 -7.00
CA ASN A 114 -3.05 5.38 -7.55
C ASN A 114 -3.28 6.70 -6.79
N ASP A 115 -3.45 6.64 -5.47
CA ASP A 115 -3.63 7.81 -4.64
C ASP A 115 -2.36 8.67 -4.59
N LEU A 116 -1.18 8.05 -4.51
CA LEU A 116 0.09 8.78 -4.53
C LEU A 116 0.26 9.57 -5.82
N THR A 117 -0.13 9.01 -6.97
CA THR A 117 -0.13 9.71 -8.26
C THR A 117 -1.11 10.87 -8.26
N GLN A 118 -2.37 10.64 -7.87
CA GLN A 118 -3.40 11.68 -7.81
C GLN A 118 -2.96 12.88 -6.95
N LEU A 119 -2.45 12.60 -5.76
CA LEU A 119 -2.04 13.63 -4.81
C LEU A 119 -0.75 14.35 -5.25
N THR A 120 0.15 13.68 -5.94
CA THR A 120 1.40 14.28 -6.45
C THR A 120 1.14 15.15 -7.66
N PHE A 121 0.27 14.72 -8.58
CA PHE A 121 -0.13 15.53 -9.75
C PHE A 121 -1.18 16.58 -9.41
N GLY A 122 -1.89 16.45 -8.30
CA GLY A 122 -2.91 17.39 -7.87
C GLY A 122 -4.21 17.32 -8.67
N PHE A 123 -4.52 16.15 -9.27
CA PHE A 123 -5.81 15.93 -9.95
C PHE A 123 -6.34 14.51 -9.69
N SER A 124 -7.66 14.41 -9.70
CA SER A 124 -8.35 13.13 -9.53
C SER A 124 -8.32 12.31 -10.83
N ARG A 125 -8.15 11.00 -10.70
CA ARG A 125 -8.29 10.05 -11.80
C ARG A 125 -9.66 10.17 -12.50
N ASP A 126 -10.72 10.41 -11.74
CA ASP A 126 -12.08 10.53 -12.27
C ASP A 126 -12.29 11.81 -13.05
N ASP A 127 -11.58 12.88 -12.71
CA ASP A 127 -11.67 14.19 -13.41
C ASP A 127 -10.66 14.34 -14.54
N ALA A 128 -9.58 13.58 -14.52
CA ALA A 128 -8.45 13.73 -15.44
C ALA A 128 -8.84 13.55 -16.93
N GLY A 129 -9.83 12.71 -17.22
CA GLY A 129 -10.34 12.52 -18.59
C GLY A 129 -10.87 13.80 -19.26
N LYS A 130 -11.20 14.84 -18.48
CA LYS A 130 -11.67 16.14 -19.02
C LYS A 130 -10.58 16.95 -19.72
N PHE A 131 -9.29 16.71 -19.42
CA PHE A 131 -8.19 17.50 -19.94
C PHE A 131 -6.99 16.67 -20.45
N LEU A 132 -6.81 15.41 -20.04
CA LEU A 132 -5.66 14.60 -20.42
C LEU A 132 -5.53 14.39 -21.93
N ASP A 133 -6.64 14.27 -22.66
CA ASP A 133 -6.61 14.15 -24.12
C ASP A 133 -5.88 15.34 -24.78
N SER A 134 -6.12 16.56 -24.29
CA SER A 134 -5.43 17.75 -24.74
C SER A 134 -3.94 17.74 -24.38
N TYR A 135 -3.56 17.16 -23.25
CA TYR A 135 -2.17 17.00 -22.82
C TYR A 135 -1.41 16.03 -23.74
N TYR A 136 -2.06 14.95 -24.18
CA TYR A 136 -1.47 14.00 -25.13
C TYR A 136 -1.32 14.62 -26.53
N GLN A 137 -2.35 15.30 -27.01
CA GLN A 137 -2.33 16.00 -28.30
C GLN A 137 -1.22 17.06 -28.39
N ASN A 138 -0.97 17.77 -27.29
CA ASN A 138 0.06 18.80 -27.19
C ASN A 138 1.43 18.23 -26.73
N GLN A 139 1.57 16.90 -26.61
CA GLN A 139 2.81 16.22 -26.21
C GLN A 139 3.36 16.68 -24.84
N ILE A 140 2.48 17.11 -23.92
CA ILE A 140 2.83 17.47 -22.54
C ILE A 140 3.08 16.21 -21.74
N TYR A 141 2.17 15.22 -21.88
CA TYR A 141 2.37 13.87 -21.38
C TYR A 141 2.45 12.89 -22.54
N GLU A 142 3.42 11.98 -22.46
CA GLU A 142 3.57 10.89 -23.44
C GLU A 142 2.65 9.72 -23.14
N ILE A 143 2.40 9.49 -21.86
CA ILE A 143 1.65 8.31 -21.35
C ILE A 143 0.81 8.75 -20.14
N ASP A 144 -0.32 8.09 -19.98
CA ASP A 144 -1.19 8.23 -18.81
C ASP A 144 -0.43 7.89 -17.52
N PRO A 145 -0.30 8.84 -16.56
CA PRO A 145 0.39 8.60 -15.29
C PRO A 145 -0.30 7.57 -14.40
N PHE A 146 -1.55 7.21 -14.67
CA PHE A 146 -2.26 6.14 -13.98
C PHE A 146 -2.01 4.76 -14.61
N ALA A 147 -1.64 4.70 -15.88
CA ALA A 147 -1.31 3.45 -16.56
C ALA A 147 0.14 3.04 -16.37
N LYS A 148 1.05 4.00 -16.31
CA LYS A 148 2.49 3.81 -16.13
C LYS A 148 3.02 4.76 -15.07
N LEU A 149 3.86 4.24 -14.17
CA LEU A 149 4.42 5.04 -13.07
C LEU A 149 5.23 6.24 -13.60
N ASP A 150 4.91 7.41 -13.11
CA ASP A 150 5.77 8.58 -13.24
C ASP A 150 7.01 8.41 -12.34
N GLN A 151 8.09 7.91 -12.93
CA GLN A 151 9.34 7.68 -12.20
C GLN A 151 10.06 8.96 -11.80
N LYS A 152 9.75 10.11 -12.45
CA LYS A 152 10.42 11.39 -12.19
C LYS A 152 9.88 12.12 -10.96
N GLY A 153 8.58 12.01 -10.70
CA GLY A 153 7.90 12.64 -9.57
C GLY A 153 7.49 11.60 -8.54
N VAL A 154 6.48 10.78 -8.85
CA VAL A 154 5.95 9.76 -7.94
C VAL A 154 7.02 8.73 -7.57
N GLY A 155 7.85 8.32 -8.52
CA GLY A 155 8.94 7.38 -8.27
C GLY A 155 9.95 7.88 -7.24
N LYS A 156 10.27 9.18 -7.25
CA LYS A 156 11.14 9.78 -6.23
C LYS A 156 10.56 9.72 -4.82
N LEU A 157 9.24 9.87 -4.69
CA LEU A 157 8.59 9.71 -3.39
C LEU A 157 8.66 8.25 -2.92
N VAL A 158 8.52 7.29 -3.83
CA VAL A 158 8.71 5.86 -3.52
C VAL A 158 10.14 5.58 -3.08
N GLU A 159 11.16 6.01 -3.84
CA GLU A 159 12.58 5.87 -3.48
C GLU A 159 12.87 6.45 -2.08
N MET A 160 12.44 7.68 -1.84
CA MET A 160 12.62 8.36 -0.56
C MET A 160 11.96 7.59 0.59
N ALA A 161 10.75 7.10 0.40
CA ALA A 161 10.04 6.34 1.45
C ALA A 161 10.70 4.99 1.72
N VAL A 162 11.24 4.32 0.70
CA VAL A 162 12.02 3.09 0.86
C VAL A 162 13.28 3.34 1.68
N GLU A 163 14.07 4.35 1.33
CA GLU A 163 15.29 4.71 2.06
C GLU A 163 14.99 5.06 3.52
N LYS A 164 14.02 5.93 3.76
CA LYS A 164 13.60 6.37 5.09
C LYS A 164 13.03 5.23 5.93
N GLY A 165 12.15 4.42 5.35
CA GLY A 165 11.57 3.26 6.04
C GLY A 165 12.64 2.28 6.49
N LYS A 166 13.56 1.91 5.58
CA LYS A 166 14.69 1.02 5.88
C LYS A 166 15.69 1.61 6.86
N SER A 167 15.86 2.93 6.92
CA SER A 167 16.74 3.59 7.89
C SER A 167 16.27 3.44 9.33
N THR A 168 14.94 3.34 9.53
CA THR A 168 14.32 3.14 10.85
C THR A 168 14.13 1.67 11.17
N ARG A 169 13.66 0.90 10.21
CA ARG A 169 13.39 -0.55 10.31
C ARG A 169 14.03 -1.25 9.12
N SER A 170 15.21 -1.82 9.32
CA SER A 170 15.99 -2.44 8.23
C SER A 170 15.31 -3.66 7.61
N ASP A 171 14.43 -4.32 8.35
CA ASP A 171 13.65 -5.51 7.98
C ASP A 171 12.21 -5.18 7.53
N ILE A 172 11.89 -3.90 7.33
CA ILE A 172 10.56 -3.50 6.88
C ILE A 172 10.23 -4.15 5.54
N LYS A 173 9.11 -4.84 5.47
CA LYS A 173 8.61 -5.44 4.23
C LYS A 173 8.01 -4.35 3.34
N LEU A 174 8.38 -4.33 2.07
CA LEU A 174 8.00 -3.29 1.12
C LEU A 174 7.28 -3.89 -0.08
N GLY A 175 6.09 -3.40 -0.36
CA GLY A 175 5.30 -3.83 -1.49
C GLY A 175 4.61 -2.71 -2.22
N ILE A 176 3.94 -3.04 -3.30
CA ILE A 176 3.14 -2.11 -4.09
C ILE A 176 1.80 -2.72 -4.42
N CYS A 177 0.78 -1.90 -4.41
CA CYS A 177 -0.53 -2.21 -4.96
C CYS A 177 -1.00 -1.08 -5.90
N GLY A 178 -1.98 -1.36 -6.71
CA GLY A 178 -2.51 -0.45 -7.71
C GLY A 178 -2.15 -0.87 -9.15
N GLU A 179 -2.57 -0.07 -10.11
CA GLU A 179 -2.44 -0.40 -11.55
C GLU A 179 -0.98 -0.59 -11.99
N HIS A 180 -0.07 0.18 -11.42
CA HIS A 180 1.36 0.13 -11.73
C HIS A 180 2.01 -1.20 -11.36
N GLY A 181 1.45 -1.95 -10.40
CA GLY A 181 1.93 -3.29 -10.03
C GLY A 181 1.80 -4.35 -11.14
N GLY A 182 1.03 -4.08 -12.18
CA GLY A 182 0.87 -4.93 -13.36
C GLY A 182 1.54 -4.38 -14.63
N GLU A 183 2.26 -3.25 -14.56
CA GLU A 183 2.89 -2.62 -15.72
C GLU A 183 4.40 -2.91 -15.76
N PRO A 184 4.95 -3.47 -16.87
CA PRO A 184 6.31 -4.00 -16.90
C PRO A 184 7.42 -3.02 -16.55
N SER A 185 7.38 -1.79 -17.04
CA SER A 185 8.44 -0.80 -16.75
C SER A 185 8.37 -0.26 -15.33
N SER A 186 7.18 -0.21 -14.76
CA SER A 186 6.96 0.12 -13.35
C SER A 186 7.49 -0.99 -12.45
N ILE A 187 7.27 -2.26 -12.80
CA ILE A 187 7.81 -3.42 -12.07
C ILE A 187 9.34 -3.42 -12.09
N GLU A 188 9.96 -3.10 -13.24
CA GLU A 188 11.41 -2.96 -13.33
C GLU A 188 11.94 -1.86 -12.39
N PHE A 189 11.24 -0.73 -12.30
CA PHE A 189 11.54 0.32 -11.34
C PHE A 189 11.40 -0.15 -9.89
N PHE A 190 10.31 -0.82 -9.54
CA PHE A 190 10.09 -1.34 -8.19
C PHE A 190 11.14 -2.37 -7.77
N HIS A 191 11.56 -3.24 -8.70
CA HIS A 191 12.69 -4.14 -8.46
C HIS A 191 13.97 -3.37 -8.16
N LYS A 192 14.28 -2.32 -8.95
CA LYS A 192 15.48 -1.50 -8.78
C LYS A 192 15.53 -0.78 -7.42
N VAL A 193 14.39 -0.28 -6.94
CA VAL A 193 14.31 0.39 -5.63
C VAL A 193 14.24 -0.59 -4.46
N GLY A 194 14.14 -1.90 -4.74
CA GLY A 194 14.23 -2.95 -3.74
C GLY A 194 12.94 -3.22 -2.99
N LEU A 195 11.80 -3.23 -3.70
CA LEU A 195 10.54 -3.74 -3.16
C LEU A 195 10.55 -5.28 -3.14
N ASP A 196 9.90 -5.85 -2.14
CA ASP A 196 9.84 -7.30 -1.93
C ASP A 196 8.76 -7.97 -2.78
N TYR A 197 7.67 -7.27 -3.07
CA TYR A 197 6.57 -7.81 -3.87
C TYR A 197 5.80 -6.74 -4.65
N VAL A 198 5.10 -7.19 -5.70
CA VAL A 198 4.06 -6.42 -6.39
C VAL A 198 2.73 -7.14 -6.28
N SER A 199 1.66 -6.38 -6.08
CA SER A 199 0.28 -6.85 -6.15
C SER A 199 -0.39 -6.28 -7.40
N CYS A 200 -1.09 -7.11 -8.15
CA CYS A 200 -1.79 -6.70 -9.37
C CYS A 200 -3.07 -7.52 -9.57
N SER A 201 -3.90 -7.08 -10.51
CA SER A 201 -5.10 -7.86 -10.86
C SER A 201 -4.74 -9.26 -11.35
N PRO A 202 -5.59 -10.28 -11.16
CA PRO A 202 -5.31 -11.66 -11.55
C PRO A 202 -4.89 -11.82 -13.01
N TYR A 203 -5.51 -11.06 -13.90
CA TYR A 203 -5.20 -11.10 -15.35
C TYR A 203 -3.81 -10.56 -15.69
N ARG A 204 -3.20 -9.77 -14.82
CA ARG A 204 -1.85 -9.22 -15.02
C ARG A 204 -0.74 -10.06 -14.37
N VAL A 205 -1.07 -11.05 -13.56
CA VAL A 205 -0.08 -11.90 -12.88
C VAL A 205 0.94 -12.53 -13.84
N PRO A 206 0.56 -13.11 -15.00
CA PRO A 206 1.55 -13.68 -15.92
C PRO A 206 2.53 -12.63 -16.44
N ILE A 207 2.05 -11.44 -16.79
CA ILE A 207 2.87 -10.31 -17.26
C ILE A 207 3.78 -9.81 -16.13
N ALA A 208 3.25 -9.65 -14.92
CA ALA A 208 4.00 -9.19 -13.76
C ALA A 208 5.14 -10.15 -13.41
N ARG A 209 4.89 -11.46 -13.41
CA ARG A 209 5.93 -12.48 -13.17
C ARG A 209 7.03 -12.44 -14.22
N LEU A 210 6.67 -12.29 -15.49
CA LEU A 210 7.64 -12.18 -16.58
C LEU A 210 8.49 -10.91 -16.43
N ALA A 211 7.86 -9.77 -16.15
CA ALA A 211 8.57 -8.50 -15.97
C ALA A 211 9.52 -8.55 -14.76
N ALA A 212 9.09 -9.14 -13.64
CA ALA A 212 9.93 -9.32 -12.45
C ALA A 212 11.14 -10.22 -12.75
N ALA A 213 10.94 -11.34 -13.46
CA ALA A 213 12.03 -12.22 -13.89
C ALA A 213 13.03 -11.52 -14.82
N GLN A 214 12.53 -10.73 -15.77
CA GLN A 214 13.38 -9.93 -16.65
C GLN A 214 14.18 -8.86 -15.90
N ALA A 215 13.57 -8.20 -14.92
CA ALA A 215 14.23 -7.22 -14.06
C ALA A 215 15.37 -7.88 -13.25
N ALA A 216 15.10 -9.04 -12.63
CA ALA A 216 16.10 -9.80 -11.88
C ALA A 216 17.29 -10.26 -12.75
N ILE A 217 17.03 -10.70 -13.99
CA ILE A 217 18.10 -11.08 -14.94
C ILE A 217 18.95 -9.87 -15.32
N LYS A 218 18.32 -8.72 -15.58
CA LYS A 218 19.02 -7.48 -15.94
C LYS A 218 19.89 -6.93 -14.81
N SER A 219 19.43 -7.04 -13.56
CA SER A 219 20.19 -6.60 -12.37
C SER A 219 21.33 -7.56 -11.98
N GLY A 220 21.35 -8.76 -12.55
CA GLY A 220 22.34 -9.80 -12.21
C GLY A 220 21.96 -10.61 -10.97
N ASP A 221 20.78 -10.42 -10.40
CA ASP A 221 20.22 -11.17 -9.28
C ASP A 221 19.81 -12.57 -9.75
N ARG A 222 20.81 -13.44 -9.92
CA ARG A 222 20.60 -14.87 -10.13
C ARG A 222 20.51 -15.55 -8.75
N LYS A 223 19.31 -15.74 -8.24
CA LYS A 223 19.03 -16.71 -7.19
C LYS A 223 18.53 -18.02 -7.78
#